data_efcb8b38f9d621384e4d6733eaecfa71
#
_entry.id   efcb8b38f9d621384e4d6733eaecfa71
#
_cell.length_a   1.000
_cell.length_b   1.000
_cell.length_c   1.000
_cell.angle_alpha   90.00
_cell.angle_beta   90.00
_cell.angle_gamma   90.00
#
_symmetry.space_group_name_H-M   'P 1'
#
loop_
_entity.id
_entity.type
_entity.pdbx_description
1 polymer ?
#
loop_
_entity_poly.entity_id
_entity_poly.type
_entity_poly.pdbx_seq_one_letter_code
_entity_poly.pdbx_strand_id
1 'polypeptide(L)'
;MSTIKISQGIAIRQTLSPNMIQSFNILQMNAQELSDYVSALALENPMVELDQRATSDPDELRVRKLEWLANLDEQNRAFYKYDRDDAENTGLMENVRSHRAETLADLLRLQLLSGHYRPREMEVFDYIIASLDDHGFFTLPASHLAEAFDMTVEDAQSYLKVMRSLEPAGVCTSGPVECLLTQIAKKEDPDWDVERDVVSRFMQKLAKNKLPAIAQELGLPLERVTKALKRIRELNPYPAQGFDTEEAMHYVTPDLTIVKFADRFEILLNEYSYPQIRINKYYLKLLRSDCDEETKSYLSGKLKQIEETREHIARRGSTLLALGQFLLSRQEDFFHKGESALRPLLMKEAAASIGVHESTISRAVHDKYLQCTWGLYPLNYFFSTGVAAKDEETLSVRTVKASLRSLIDEEDRRHPRSDQKLCDLLQEQGIIVSRRTVAKYREEMGIGSTRERKVWA
;
A
#
# COMPACT_ATOMS: atom_id res chain seq x y z
N MET A 1 -50.84 -42.51 28.67
CA MET A 1 -49.42 -42.64 29.03
C MET A 1 -48.60 -42.17 27.84
N SER A 2 -48.13 -40.93 27.92
CA SER A 2 -47.34 -40.31 26.86
C SER A 2 -45.87 -40.38 27.22
N THR A 3 -45.10 -41.16 26.47
CA THR A 3 -43.67 -41.33 26.64
C THR A 3 -42.95 -40.15 25.99
N ILE A 4 -42.39 -39.24 26.80
CA ILE A 4 -41.53 -38.15 26.38
C ILE A 4 -40.16 -38.74 26.03
N LYS A 5 -39.78 -38.79 24.75
CA LYS A 5 -38.42 -39.07 24.29
C LYS A 5 -37.60 -37.82 24.43
N ILE A 6 -36.76 -37.75 25.42
CA ILE A 6 -35.71 -36.73 25.55
C ILE A 6 -34.56 -37.17 24.63
N SER A 7 -34.41 -36.51 23.45
CA SER A 7 -33.22 -36.63 22.64
C SER A 7 -32.16 -35.64 23.17
N GLN A 8 -31.19 -36.14 23.94
CA GLN A 8 -29.99 -35.39 24.27
C GLN A 8 -29.11 -35.26 23.02
N GLY A 9 -29.26 -34.12 22.32
CA GLY A 9 -28.31 -33.72 21.31
C GLY A 9 -26.99 -33.29 21.99
N ILE A 10 -25.99 -34.19 22.01
CA ILE A 10 -24.62 -33.82 22.40
C ILE A 10 -24.07 -32.92 21.33
N ALA A 11 -24.15 -31.60 21.53
CA ALA A 11 -23.41 -30.64 20.73
C ALA A 11 -21.92 -30.77 21.08
N ILE A 12 -21.17 -31.53 20.31
CA ILE A 12 -19.70 -31.59 20.40
C ILE A 12 -19.21 -30.21 19.96
N ARG A 13 -19.01 -29.31 20.92
CA ARG A 13 -18.21 -28.09 20.68
C ARG A 13 -16.76 -28.55 20.56
N GLN A 14 -16.27 -28.65 19.33
CA GLN A 14 -14.84 -28.82 19.09
C GLN A 14 -14.13 -27.56 19.60
N THR A 15 -13.63 -27.61 20.82
CA THR A 15 -12.70 -26.61 21.31
C THR A 15 -11.36 -26.87 20.64
N LEU A 16 -10.89 -25.92 19.84
CA LEU A 16 -9.58 -25.98 19.22
C LEU A 16 -8.52 -26.13 20.33
N SER A 17 -7.59 -27.06 20.17
CA SER A 17 -6.49 -27.20 21.11
C SER A 17 -5.62 -25.94 21.07
N PRO A 18 -5.02 -25.54 22.23
CA PRO A 18 -4.12 -24.37 22.26
C PRO A 18 -3.00 -24.44 21.22
N ASN A 19 -2.49 -25.62 20.95
CA ASN A 19 -1.46 -25.90 19.96
C ASN A 19 -1.94 -25.61 18.52
N MET A 20 -3.20 -25.92 18.20
CA MET A 20 -3.81 -25.58 16.92
C MET A 20 -3.98 -24.06 16.75
N ILE A 21 -4.39 -23.37 17.81
CA ILE A 21 -4.53 -21.90 17.79
C ILE A 21 -3.17 -21.25 17.54
N GLN A 22 -2.12 -21.72 18.20
CA GLN A 22 -0.76 -21.23 18.00
C GLN A 22 -0.27 -21.47 16.56
N SER A 23 -0.51 -22.66 16.01
CA SER A 23 -0.18 -22.98 14.61
C SER A 23 -0.86 -22.04 13.62
N PHE A 24 -2.14 -21.70 13.83
CA PHE A 24 -2.87 -20.76 12.98
C PHE A 24 -2.36 -19.34 13.13
N ASN A 25 -2.00 -18.91 14.32
CA ASN A 25 -1.42 -17.59 14.55
C ASN A 25 -0.06 -17.45 13.83
N ILE A 26 0.83 -18.43 13.98
CA ILE A 26 2.14 -18.44 13.32
C ILE A 26 1.98 -18.46 11.78
N LEU A 27 0.99 -19.15 11.24
CA LEU A 27 0.72 -19.15 9.81
C LEU A 27 0.28 -17.77 9.31
N GLN A 28 -0.49 -17.04 10.10
CA GLN A 28 -1.02 -15.72 9.71
C GLN A 28 0.01 -14.59 9.87
N MET A 29 0.91 -14.66 10.85
CA MET A 29 1.92 -13.64 11.12
C MET A 29 2.70 -13.25 9.85
N ASN A 30 3.00 -11.97 9.67
CA ASN A 30 3.97 -11.50 8.68
C ASN A 30 5.42 -11.77 9.14
N ALA A 31 6.43 -11.43 8.32
CA ALA A 31 7.83 -11.71 8.64
C ALA A 31 8.29 -10.94 9.89
N GLN A 32 7.85 -9.70 10.07
CA GLN A 32 8.21 -8.86 11.22
C GLN A 32 7.55 -9.39 12.50
N GLU A 33 6.25 -9.67 12.47
CA GLU A 33 5.52 -10.23 13.61
C GLU A 33 6.10 -11.57 14.06
N LEU A 34 6.53 -12.41 13.10
CA LEU A 34 7.20 -13.68 13.41
C LEU A 34 8.56 -13.45 14.07
N SER A 35 9.33 -12.46 13.60
CA SER A 35 10.61 -12.07 14.21
C SER A 35 10.42 -11.61 15.66
N ASP A 36 9.42 -10.77 15.89
CA ASP A 36 9.09 -10.25 17.21
C ASP A 36 8.60 -11.37 18.15
N TYR A 37 7.77 -12.28 17.62
CA TYR A 37 7.31 -13.46 18.36
C TYR A 37 8.47 -14.38 18.77
N VAL A 38 9.41 -14.67 17.84
CA VAL A 38 10.58 -15.52 18.14
C VAL A 38 11.52 -14.82 19.13
N SER A 39 11.66 -13.51 19.06
CA SER A 39 12.44 -12.71 20.00
C SER A 39 11.82 -12.73 21.41
N ALA A 40 10.50 -12.57 21.50
CA ALA A 40 9.78 -12.68 22.76
C ALA A 40 9.90 -14.09 23.37
N LEU A 41 9.81 -15.13 22.53
CA LEU A 41 10.01 -16.52 22.99
C LEU A 41 11.40 -16.74 23.56
N ALA A 42 12.44 -16.12 23.00
CA ALA A 42 13.82 -16.23 23.51
C ALA A 42 14.00 -15.53 24.87
N LEU A 43 13.24 -14.48 25.16
CA LEU A 43 13.23 -13.84 26.47
C LEU A 43 12.53 -14.69 27.53
N GLU A 44 11.47 -15.41 27.16
CA GLU A 44 10.69 -16.25 28.07
C GLU A 44 11.28 -17.65 28.29
N ASN A 45 12.06 -18.14 27.34
CA ASN A 45 12.56 -19.51 27.35
C ASN A 45 14.09 -19.55 27.32
N PRO A 46 14.74 -19.88 28.42
CA PRO A 46 16.21 -19.87 28.53
C PRO A 46 16.90 -20.92 27.65
N MET A 47 16.15 -21.89 27.12
CA MET A 47 16.69 -22.90 26.20
C MET A 47 16.79 -22.42 24.75
N VAL A 48 16.23 -21.24 24.42
CA VAL A 48 16.27 -20.67 23.07
C VAL A 48 17.55 -19.85 22.91
N GLU A 49 18.30 -20.15 21.88
CA GLU A 49 19.34 -19.29 21.34
C GLU A 49 18.93 -18.79 19.96
N LEU A 50 18.99 -17.49 19.77
CA LEU A 50 18.75 -16.90 18.45
C LEU A 50 20.07 -16.87 17.69
N ASP A 51 20.03 -17.42 16.47
CA ASP A 51 21.18 -17.29 15.57
C ASP A 51 21.18 -15.91 14.94
N GLN A 52 21.91 -14.99 15.56
CA GLN A 52 22.06 -13.61 15.04
C GLN A 52 22.89 -13.56 13.75
N ARG A 53 23.52 -14.65 13.33
CA ARG A 53 24.23 -14.70 12.04
C ARG A 53 23.28 -14.62 10.84
N ALA A 54 22.00 -14.94 11.04
CA ALA A 54 20.97 -14.68 10.02
C ALA A 54 20.63 -13.20 9.87
N THR A 55 20.89 -12.37 10.89
CA THR A 55 20.63 -10.93 10.89
C THR A 55 21.86 -10.09 10.58
N SER A 56 23.08 -10.68 10.69
CA SER A 56 24.34 -9.91 10.48
C SER A 56 24.73 -9.76 9.01
N ASP A 57 24.23 -10.60 8.09
CA ASP A 57 24.37 -10.39 6.64
C ASP A 57 23.33 -11.20 5.85
N PRO A 58 22.03 -10.84 5.92
CA PRO A 58 21.03 -11.45 5.07
C PRO A 58 21.34 -11.20 3.59
N ASP A 59 22.04 -10.13 3.28
CA ASP A 59 22.42 -9.75 1.92
C ASP A 59 23.58 -10.61 1.40
N GLU A 60 24.57 -10.99 2.20
CA GLU A 60 25.71 -11.77 1.73
C GLU A 60 25.34 -13.21 1.35
N LEU A 61 24.50 -13.88 2.13
CA LEU A 61 23.98 -15.22 1.79
C LEU A 61 22.94 -15.17 0.66
N ARG A 62 22.14 -14.10 0.63
CA ARG A 62 21.18 -13.83 -0.43
C ARG A 62 21.90 -13.48 -1.73
N VAL A 63 22.93 -12.64 -1.67
CA VAL A 63 23.80 -12.29 -2.78
C VAL A 63 24.57 -13.53 -3.27
N ARG A 64 25.15 -14.36 -2.41
CA ARG A 64 25.80 -15.62 -2.81
C ARG A 64 24.83 -16.60 -3.46
N LYS A 65 23.61 -16.72 -2.94
CA LYS A 65 22.58 -17.58 -3.53
C LYS A 65 22.09 -17.01 -4.86
N LEU A 66 21.95 -15.70 -4.96
CA LEU A 66 21.62 -14.98 -6.19
C LEU A 66 22.79 -14.96 -7.17
N GLU A 67 24.03 -14.84 -6.74
CA GLU A 67 25.24 -14.96 -7.56
C GLU A 67 25.41 -16.39 -8.12
N TRP A 68 25.14 -17.41 -7.30
CA TRP A 68 25.12 -18.79 -7.76
C TRP A 68 24.02 -19.00 -8.81
N LEU A 69 22.84 -18.42 -8.60
CA LEU A 69 21.72 -18.47 -9.53
C LEU A 69 22.00 -17.61 -10.78
N ALA A 70 22.57 -16.42 -10.66
CA ALA A 70 22.92 -15.53 -11.76
C ALA A 70 24.07 -16.09 -12.63
N ASN A 71 24.96 -16.90 -12.08
CA ASN A 71 26.00 -17.59 -12.85
C ASN A 71 25.43 -18.69 -13.75
N LEU A 72 24.19 -19.12 -13.53
CA LEU A 72 23.50 -20.10 -14.36
C LEU A 72 22.67 -19.46 -15.49
N ASP A 73 22.43 -18.15 -15.43
CA ASP A 73 21.60 -17.45 -16.43
C ASP A 73 22.24 -16.15 -16.92
N GLU A 74 22.62 -16.08 -18.19
CA GLU A 74 23.23 -14.91 -18.82
C GLU A 74 22.31 -13.69 -18.87
N GLN A 75 21.00 -13.86 -18.92
CA GLN A 75 20.03 -12.75 -18.96
C GLN A 75 19.90 -12.04 -17.62
N ASN A 76 20.06 -12.75 -16.50
CA ASN A 76 20.07 -12.15 -15.17
C ASN A 76 21.43 -11.53 -14.81
N ARG A 77 22.52 -11.92 -15.47
CA ARG A 77 23.85 -11.32 -15.28
C ARG A 77 23.88 -9.80 -15.49
N ALA A 78 23.14 -9.28 -16.46
CA ALA A 78 23.12 -7.86 -16.76
C ALA A 78 22.46 -7.05 -15.64
N PHE A 79 21.42 -7.59 -15.01
CA PHE A 79 20.67 -6.93 -13.94
C PHE A 79 21.48 -6.85 -12.63
N TYR A 80 22.18 -7.92 -12.28
CA TYR A 80 22.99 -7.96 -11.04
C TYR A 80 24.37 -7.32 -11.19
N LYS A 81 24.90 -7.17 -12.40
CA LYS A 81 26.14 -6.43 -12.66
C LYS A 81 25.98 -4.93 -12.47
N TYR A 82 24.80 -4.40 -12.73
CA TYR A 82 24.52 -2.96 -12.59
C TYR A 82 24.64 -2.47 -11.13
N ASP A 83 24.19 -3.27 -10.18
CA ASP A 83 24.28 -2.95 -8.75
C ASP A 83 25.71 -3.05 -8.18
N ARG A 84 26.60 -3.81 -8.81
CA ARG A 84 27.95 -4.06 -8.30
C ARG A 84 29.00 -3.06 -8.83
N ASP A 85 28.85 -2.64 -10.07
CA ASP A 85 29.75 -1.62 -10.65
C ASP A 85 29.51 -0.22 -10.04
N ASP A 86 28.29 0.07 -9.59
CA ASP A 86 27.97 1.30 -8.85
C ASP A 86 28.46 1.28 -7.38
N ALA A 87 28.56 0.11 -6.77
CA ALA A 87 29.05 -0.03 -5.40
C ALA A 87 30.59 0.06 -5.27
N GLU A 88 31.34 -0.27 -6.30
CA GLU A 88 32.82 -0.18 -6.29
C GLU A 88 33.36 1.21 -6.72
N ASN A 89 32.58 2.00 -7.46
CA ASN A 89 33.03 3.28 -8.02
C ASN A 89 32.53 4.52 -7.27
N THR A 90 31.65 4.37 -6.32
CA THR A 90 31.20 5.47 -5.46
C THR A 90 31.68 5.20 -4.05
N GLY A 91 32.64 6.02 -3.60
CA GLY A 91 33.00 6.06 -2.18
C GLY A 91 31.71 6.16 -1.38
N LEU A 92 31.44 5.13 -0.59
CA LEU A 92 30.23 4.88 0.20
C LEU A 92 29.78 6.02 1.12
N MET A 93 30.53 7.13 1.17
CA MET A 93 30.26 8.30 2.00
C MET A 93 29.76 9.53 1.22
N GLU A 94 29.92 9.60 -0.11
CA GLU A 94 29.54 10.80 -0.88
C GLU A 94 28.14 10.74 -1.48
N ASN A 95 27.53 9.57 -1.58
CA ASN A 95 26.17 9.39 -2.10
C ASN A 95 25.10 8.99 -1.07
N VAL A 96 25.43 8.98 0.20
CA VAL A 96 24.40 9.30 1.19
C VAL A 96 24.18 10.82 1.15
N ARG A 97 23.74 11.32 0.00
CA ARG A 97 22.79 12.42 0.04
C ARG A 97 21.68 11.87 0.94
N SER A 98 21.66 12.37 2.17
CA SER A 98 20.42 12.38 2.90
C SER A 98 19.42 13.03 1.95
N HIS A 99 18.68 12.22 1.17
CA HIS A 99 17.40 12.61 0.68
C HIS A 99 16.48 12.69 1.93
N ARG A 100 16.84 13.60 2.84
CA ARG A 100 15.85 14.31 3.58
C ARG A 100 15.17 15.14 2.50
N ALA A 101 14.19 14.58 1.86
CA ALA A 101 13.32 15.33 1.02
C ALA A 101 12.86 16.52 1.86
N GLU A 102 13.00 17.72 1.31
CA GLU A 102 12.60 18.94 1.99
C GLU A 102 11.12 18.83 2.32
N THR A 103 10.80 18.71 3.60
CA THR A 103 9.40 18.68 4.02
C THR A 103 8.83 20.09 3.92
N LEU A 104 7.51 20.20 3.72
CA LEU A 104 6.83 21.50 3.75
C LEU A 104 7.15 22.25 5.05
N ALA A 105 7.22 21.51 6.18
CA ALA A 105 7.54 22.07 7.48
C ALA A 105 8.94 22.70 7.51
N ASP A 106 9.95 22.06 6.94
CA ASP A 106 11.33 22.58 6.90
C ASP A 106 11.41 23.84 6.05
N LEU A 107 10.73 23.87 4.91
CA LEU A 107 10.68 25.04 4.04
C LEU A 107 10.00 26.23 4.71
N LEU A 108 8.87 26.01 5.39
CA LEU A 108 8.18 27.07 6.12
C LEU A 108 9.01 27.62 7.29
N ARG A 109 9.69 26.75 8.04
CA ARG A 109 10.61 27.16 9.10
C ARG A 109 11.77 27.98 8.55
N LEU A 110 12.35 27.58 7.42
CA LEU A 110 13.45 28.31 6.78
C LEU A 110 13.00 29.74 6.39
N GLN A 111 11.78 29.88 5.84
CA GLN A 111 11.24 31.19 5.51
C GLN A 111 11.00 32.05 6.75
N LEU A 112 10.49 31.47 7.83
CA LEU A 112 10.26 32.17 9.10
C LEU A 112 11.57 32.60 9.76
N LEU A 113 12.65 31.82 9.63
CA LEU A 113 13.98 32.19 10.13
C LEU A 113 14.53 33.45 9.47
N SER A 114 14.13 33.77 8.25
CA SER A 114 14.48 35.02 7.59
C SER A 114 13.78 36.25 8.18
N GLY A 115 12.65 36.03 8.87
CA GLY A 115 11.92 37.05 9.63
C GLY A 115 12.49 37.19 11.05
N HIS A 116 12.50 38.39 11.59
CA HIS A 116 13.02 38.64 12.95
C HIS A 116 11.89 38.45 13.99
N TYR A 117 11.50 37.19 14.23
CA TYR A 117 10.47 36.84 15.20
C TYR A 117 11.04 36.52 16.57
N ARG A 118 10.27 36.79 17.63
CA ARG A 118 10.65 36.46 19.01
C ARG A 118 10.49 34.96 19.26
N PRO A 119 11.19 34.38 20.24
CA PRO A 119 11.09 32.94 20.52
C PRO A 119 9.66 32.45 20.76
N ARG A 120 8.85 33.23 21.48
CA ARG A 120 7.44 32.92 21.75
C ARG A 120 6.58 32.92 20.48
N GLU A 121 6.89 33.81 19.54
CA GLU A 121 6.19 33.87 18.24
C GLU A 121 6.56 32.64 17.38
N MET A 122 7.82 32.21 17.45
CA MET A 122 8.26 30.99 16.77
C MET A 122 7.57 29.72 17.30
N GLU A 123 7.32 29.64 18.62
CA GLU A 123 6.52 28.53 19.20
C GLU A 123 5.10 28.47 18.61
N VAL A 124 4.46 29.64 18.40
CA VAL A 124 3.14 29.71 17.75
C VAL A 124 3.21 29.24 16.29
N PHE A 125 4.23 29.67 15.55
CA PHE A 125 4.40 29.23 14.15
C PHE A 125 4.69 27.73 14.07
N ASP A 126 5.53 27.18 14.94
CA ASP A 126 5.80 25.74 14.98
C ASP A 126 4.53 24.94 15.30
N TYR A 127 3.68 25.45 16.19
CA TYR A 127 2.39 24.82 16.46
C TYR A 127 1.47 24.85 15.24
N ILE A 128 1.40 25.97 14.52
CA ILE A 128 0.62 26.07 13.28
C ILE A 128 1.14 25.09 12.25
N ILE A 129 2.46 25.01 12.04
CA ILE A 129 3.09 24.08 11.10
C ILE A 129 2.77 22.62 11.46
N ALA A 130 2.87 22.26 12.75
CA ALA A 130 2.55 20.91 13.23
C ALA A 130 1.05 20.56 13.12
N SER A 131 0.19 21.58 13.02
CA SER A 131 -1.27 21.43 12.91
C SER A 131 -1.77 21.47 11.46
N LEU A 132 -0.88 21.61 10.47
CA LEU A 132 -1.25 21.51 9.05
C LEU A 132 -1.62 20.07 8.71
N ASP A 133 -2.58 19.92 7.81
CA ASP A 133 -2.90 18.61 7.23
C ASP A 133 -1.90 18.20 6.13
N ASP A 134 -2.04 16.97 5.61
CA ASP A 134 -1.18 16.41 4.54
C ASP A 134 -1.21 17.24 3.24
N HIS A 135 -2.19 18.12 3.10
CA HIS A 135 -2.35 19.02 1.96
C HIS A 135 -1.80 20.43 2.21
N GLY A 136 -1.38 20.74 3.44
CA GLY A 136 -0.88 22.06 3.86
C GLY A 136 -1.96 23.04 4.26
N PHE A 137 -3.17 22.58 4.61
CA PHE A 137 -4.27 23.43 5.09
C PHE A 137 -4.31 23.47 6.61
N PHE A 138 -4.77 24.60 7.14
CA PHE A 138 -5.05 24.79 8.56
C PHE A 138 -6.55 24.77 8.78
N THR A 139 -7.07 23.64 9.25
CA THR A 139 -8.52 23.41 9.40
C THR A 139 -9.09 23.86 10.74
N LEU A 140 -8.19 24.16 11.71
CA LEU A 140 -8.61 24.60 13.06
C LEU A 140 -9.08 26.06 13.05
N PRO A 141 -10.09 26.44 13.86
CA PRO A 141 -10.52 27.83 14.00
C PRO A 141 -9.45 28.65 14.75
N ALA A 142 -9.35 29.95 14.44
CA ALA A 142 -8.41 30.84 15.09
C ALA A 142 -8.62 30.94 16.63
N SER A 143 -9.84 30.69 17.12
CA SER A 143 -10.14 30.59 18.55
C SER A 143 -9.35 29.48 19.26
N HIS A 144 -9.13 28.35 18.60
CA HIS A 144 -8.36 27.26 19.17
C HIS A 144 -6.89 27.66 19.39
N LEU A 145 -6.32 28.42 18.44
CA LEU A 145 -4.96 28.95 18.58
C LEU A 145 -4.89 29.98 19.72
N ALA A 146 -5.91 30.82 19.83
CA ALA A 146 -6.03 31.82 20.89
C ALA A 146 -6.08 31.17 22.30
N GLU A 147 -6.84 30.07 22.44
CA GLU A 147 -6.91 29.29 23.68
C GLU A 147 -5.60 28.58 24.02
N ALA A 148 -4.94 27.99 23.04
CA ALA A 148 -3.71 27.22 23.23
C ALA A 148 -2.53 28.08 23.74
N PHE A 149 -2.46 29.37 23.35
CA PHE A 149 -1.35 30.26 23.68
C PHE A 149 -1.75 31.46 24.54
N ASP A 150 -2.98 31.46 25.09
CA ASP A 150 -3.52 32.53 25.94
C ASP A 150 -3.36 33.93 25.31
N MET A 151 -3.81 34.04 24.04
CA MET A 151 -3.72 35.26 23.24
C MET A 151 -5.11 35.71 22.73
N THR A 152 -5.19 36.92 22.18
CA THR A 152 -6.44 37.40 21.58
C THR A 152 -6.68 36.72 20.22
N VAL A 153 -7.94 36.58 19.79
CA VAL A 153 -8.29 36.04 18.48
C VAL A 153 -7.72 36.92 17.36
N GLU A 154 -7.58 38.22 17.58
CA GLU A 154 -7.00 39.18 16.64
C GLU A 154 -5.50 38.89 16.42
N ASP A 155 -4.76 38.58 17.50
CA ASP A 155 -3.35 38.20 17.42
C ASP A 155 -3.21 36.89 16.69
N ALA A 156 -4.04 35.87 17.01
CA ALA A 156 -4.04 34.59 16.30
C ALA A 156 -4.27 34.75 14.78
N GLN A 157 -5.21 35.63 14.41
CA GLN A 157 -5.45 35.93 12.97
C GLN A 157 -4.26 36.64 12.33
N SER A 158 -3.51 37.47 13.07
CA SER A 158 -2.32 38.12 12.53
C SER A 158 -1.22 37.11 12.22
N TYR A 159 -0.99 36.11 13.09
CA TYR A 159 -0.04 35.00 12.83
C TYR A 159 -0.48 34.14 11.65
N LEU A 160 -1.76 33.79 11.54
CA LEU A 160 -2.27 33.06 10.36
C LEU A 160 -2.09 33.85 9.07
N LYS A 161 -2.25 35.19 9.12
CA LYS A 161 -2.01 36.05 7.95
C LYS A 161 -0.55 36.05 7.52
N VAL A 162 0.39 36.03 8.47
CA VAL A 162 1.81 35.87 8.17
C VAL A 162 2.08 34.53 7.51
N MET A 163 1.56 33.44 8.07
CA MET A 163 1.71 32.10 7.51
C MET A 163 1.16 32.00 6.07
N ARG A 164 0.01 32.62 5.78
CA ARG A 164 -0.59 32.65 4.43
C ARG A 164 0.21 33.48 3.43
N SER A 165 1.10 34.35 3.88
CA SER A 165 1.97 35.12 3.00
C SER A 165 3.20 34.33 2.51
N LEU A 166 3.53 33.21 3.18
CA LEU A 166 4.67 32.38 2.86
C LEU A 166 4.48 31.60 1.54
N GLU A 167 5.53 30.98 1.07
CA GLU A 167 5.54 30.06 -0.06
C GLU A 167 5.58 28.60 0.43
N PRO A 168 4.80 27.71 -0.22
CA PRO A 168 3.98 27.89 -1.42
C PRO A 168 2.70 28.68 -1.20
N ALA A 169 2.29 29.43 -2.24
CA ALA A 169 1.11 30.30 -2.17
C ALA A 169 -0.15 29.46 -1.87
N GLY A 170 -0.91 29.85 -0.83
CA GLY A 170 -2.12 29.16 -0.41
C GLY A 170 -1.91 28.18 0.75
N VAL A 171 -0.71 28.11 1.34
CA VAL A 171 -0.45 27.38 2.59
C VAL A 171 -1.22 28.02 3.75
N CYS A 172 -1.57 27.21 4.73
CA CYS A 172 -2.30 27.66 5.94
C CYS A 172 -3.69 28.27 5.65
N THR A 173 -4.31 27.95 4.51
CA THR A 173 -5.71 28.30 4.20
C THR A 173 -6.66 27.23 4.76
N SER A 174 -7.97 27.52 4.83
CA SER A 174 -8.97 26.59 5.36
C SER A 174 -9.38 25.48 4.37
N GLY A 175 -8.93 25.58 3.10
CA GLY A 175 -9.25 24.59 2.09
C GLY A 175 -8.89 25.02 0.67
N PRO A 176 -9.16 24.14 -0.34
CA PRO A 176 -8.71 24.35 -1.71
C PRO A 176 -9.30 25.58 -2.38
N VAL A 177 -10.51 25.98 -2.04
CA VAL A 177 -11.14 27.18 -2.62
C VAL A 177 -10.40 28.43 -2.19
N GLU A 178 -10.12 28.57 -0.88
CA GLU A 178 -9.37 29.71 -0.34
C GLU A 178 -7.94 29.72 -0.83
N CYS A 179 -7.33 28.54 -0.97
CA CYS A 179 -6.00 28.37 -1.55
C CYS A 179 -5.94 28.94 -3.00
N LEU A 180 -6.86 28.54 -3.85
CA LEU A 180 -6.93 29.04 -5.22
C LEU A 180 -7.18 30.56 -5.27
N LEU A 181 -8.08 31.09 -4.43
CA LEU A 181 -8.35 32.52 -4.36
C LEU A 181 -7.10 33.30 -3.90
N THR A 182 -6.32 32.78 -2.96
CA THR A 182 -5.06 33.39 -2.52
C THR A 182 -4.02 33.40 -3.63
N GLN A 183 -3.91 32.32 -4.42
CA GLN A 183 -3.02 32.27 -5.58
C GLN A 183 -3.43 33.25 -6.66
N ILE A 184 -4.73 33.35 -6.94
CA ILE A 184 -5.27 34.34 -7.89
C ILE A 184 -4.99 35.76 -7.43
N ALA A 185 -5.17 36.07 -6.14
CA ALA A 185 -4.90 37.38 -5.58
C ALA A 185 -3.41 37.78 -5.67
N LYS A 186 -2.48 36.84 -5.51
CA LYS A 186 -1.02 37.09 -5.67
C LYS A 186 -0.61 37.44 -7.11
N LYS A 187 -1.41 37.10 -8.12
CA LYS A 187 -1.08 37.38 -9.55
C LYS A 187 -1.35 38.83 -9.98
N GLU A 188 -2.03 39.63 -9.15
CA GLU A 188 -2.31 41.09 -9.34
C GLU A 188 -2.78 41.53 -10.74
N ASP A 189 -3.26 40.58 -11.55
CA ASP A 189 -3.67 40.83 -12.92
C ASP A 189 -5.20 40.93 -12.99
N PRO A 190 -5.78 42.08 -13.46
CA PRO A 190 -7.22 42.26 -13.55
C PRO A 190 -7.91 41.26 -14.49
N ASP A 191 -7.15 40.59 -15.34
CA ASP A 191 -7.70 39.59 -16.28
C ASP A 191 -8.14 38.26 -15.56
N TRP A 192 -8.01 38.16 -14.22
CA TRP A 192 -8.41 37.01 -13.41
C TRP A 192 -9.77 37.18 -12.68
N ASP A 193 -10.54 38.18 -12.99
CA ASP A 193 -11.83 38.41 -12.30
C ASP A 193 -12.84 37.28 -12.58
N VAL A 194 -12.85 36.75 -13.82
CA VAL A 194 -13.72 35.64 -14.19
C VAL A 194 -13.35 34.36 -13.44
N GLU A 195 -12.05 34.08 -13.35
CA GLU A 195 -11.52 32.93 -12.61
C GLU A 195 -11.86 32.99 -11.11
N ARG A 196 -11.76 34.20 -10.53
CA ARG A 196 -12.13 34.45 -9.12
C ARG A 196 -13.62 34.18 -8.88
N ASP A 197 -14.50 34.69 -9.77
CA ASP A 197 -15.94 34.44 -9.66
C ASP A 197 -16.29 32.96 -9.84
N VAL A 198 -15.62 32.26 -10.79
CA VAL A 198 -15.83 30.82 -11.02
C VAL A 198 -15.41 30.02 -9.78
N VAL A 199 -14.25 30.29 -9.20
CA VAL A 199 -13.76 29.57 -8.01
C VAL A 199 -14.61 29.86 -6.79
N SER A 200 -15.01 31.12 -6.55
CA SER A 200 -15.77 31.51 -5.36
C SER A 200 -17.21 31.01 -5.34
N ARG A 201 -17.90 31.01 -6.51
CA ARG A 201 -19.36 30.75 -6.57
C ARG A 201 -19.71 29.42 -7.22
N PHE A 202 -18.88 28.91 -8.15
CA PHE A 202 -19.27 27.82 -9.04
C PHE A 202 -18.41 26.57 -8.91
N MET A 203 -17.58 26.45 -7.87
CA MET A 203 -16.67 25.30 -7.68
C MET A 203 -17.39 23.95 -7.77
N GLN A 204 -18.57 23.81 -7.16
CA GLN A 204 -19.35 22.56 -7.24
C GLN A 204 -19.89 22.25 -8.65
N LYS A 205 -20.24 23.29 -9.44
CA LYS A 205 -20.66 23.10 -10.84
C LYS A 205 -19.47 22.79 -11.73
N LEU A 206 -18.33 23.38 -11.40
CA LEU A 206 -17.06 23.12 -12.06
C LEU A 206 -16.62 21.67 -11.87
N ALA A 207 -16.68 21.14 -10.64
CA ALA A 207 -16.38 19.76 -10.32
C ALA A 207 -17.28 18.76 -11.09
N LYS A 208 -18.53 19.14 -11.39
CA LYS A 208 -19.47 18.35 -12.18
C LYS A 208 -19.40 18.66 -13.70
N ASN A 209 -18.38 19.39 -14.16
CA ASN A 209 -18.17 19.78 -15.56
C ASN A 209 -19.38 20.44 -16.25
N LYS A 210 -20.15 21.26 -15.49
CA LYS A 210 -21.34 21.95 -15.99
C LYS A 210 -20.98 23.34 -16.55
N LEU A 211 -20.02 23.42 -17.47
CA LEU A 211 -19.52 24.69 -18.04
C LEU A 211 -20.60 25.53 -18.75
N PRO A 212 -21.54 24.95 -19.53
CA PRO A 212 -22.59 25.73 -20.14
C PRO A 212 -23.50 26.46 -19.15
N ALA A 213 -23.78 25.81 -17.98
CA ALA A 213 -24.59 26.45 -16.93
C ALA A 213 -23.84 27.62 -16.28
N ILE A 214 -22.53 27.48 -16.06
CA ILE A 214 -21.68 28.57 -15.53
C ILE A 214 -21.64 29.76 -16.53
N ALA A 215 -21.46 29.45 -17.81
CA ALA A 215 -21.45 30.46 -18.87
C ALA A 215 -22.76 31.27 -18.94
N GLN A 216 -23.90 30.56 -18.80
CA GLN A 216 -25.23 31.21 -18.78
C GLN A 216 -25.44 32.08 -17.54
N GLU A 217 -25.01 31.65 -16.34
CA GLU A 217 -25.16 32.43 -15.11
C GLU A 217 -24.23 33.64 -15.04
N LEU A 218 -23.02 33.54 -15.63
CA LEU A 218 -22.08 34.65 -15.73
C LEU A 218 -22.38 35.58 -16.91
N GLY A 219 -23.26 35.18 -17.84
CA GLY A 219 -23.55 35.95 -19.08
C GLY A 219 -22.35 36.03 -20.02
N LEU A 220 -21.43 35.07 -19.96
CA LEU A 220 -20.20 35.05 -20.75
C LEU A 220 -20.24 33.94 -21.83
N PRO A 221 -19.52 34.13 -22.96
CA PRO A 221 -19.40 33.08 -23.96
C PRO A 221 -18.67 31.87 -23.40
N LEU A 222 -19.06 30.66 -23.83
CA LEU A 222 -18.49 29.40 -23.37
C LEU A 222 -16.95 29.34 -23.50
N GLU A 223 -16.42 29.94 -24.58
CA GLU A 223 -14.98 30.02 -24.82
C GLU A 223 -14.22 30.75 -23.70
N ARG A 224 -14.82 31.82 -23.15
CA ARG A 224 -14.19 32.57 -22.04
C ARG A 224 -14.13 31.73 -20.77
N VAL A 225 -15.22 30.99 -20.45
CA VAL A 225 -15.28 30.08 -19.30
C VAL A 225 -14.31 28.92 -19.51
N THR A 226 -14.18 28.41 -20.71
CA THR A 226 -13.20 27.33 -21.00
C THR A 226 -11.76 27.83 -20.86
N LYS A 227 -11.44 29.06 -21.26
CA LYS A 227 -10.13 29.67 -21.02
C LYS A 227 -9.86 29.85 -19.52
N ALA A 228 -10.85 30.34 -18.77
CA ALA A 228 -10.76 30.46 -17.31
C ALA A 228 -10.49 29.11 -16.65
N LEU A 229 -11.17 28.04 -17.07
CA LEU A 229 -10.91 26.69 -16.58
C LEU A 229 -9.48 26.21 -16.85
N LYS A 230 -8.93 26.49 -18.04
CA LYS A 230 -7.53 26.12 -18.33
C LYS A 230 -6.57 26.83 -17.41
N ARG A 231 -6.74 28.12 -17.14
CA ARG A 231 -5.92 28.89 -16.21
C ARG A 231 -6.06 28.38 -14.77
N ILE A 232 -7.30 28.04 -14.31
CA ILE A 232 -7.52 27.48 -12.97
C ILE A 232 -6.80 26.12 -12.83
N ARG A 233 -6.75 25.30 -13.87
CA ARG A 233 -6.01 24.00 -13.85
C ARG A 233 -4.50 24.15 -13.75
N GLU A 234 -3.94 25.30 -14.09
CA GLU A 234 -2.51 25.62 -13.94
C GLU A 234 -2.16 25.99 -12.48
N LEU A 235 -3.18 26.29 -11.65
CA LEU A 235 -2.99 26.56 -10.24
C LEU A 235 -2.89 25.24 -9.45
N ASN A 236 -2.17 25.28 -8.33
CA ASN A 236 -2.03 24.13 -7.44
C ASN A 236 -3.06 24.18 -6.32
N PRO A 237 -4.10 23.31 -6.31
CA PRO A 237 -5.11 23.30 -5.27
C PRO A 237 -4.60 22.77 -3.92
N TYR A 238 -3.45 22.09 -3.89
CA TYR A 238 -2.85 21.47 -2.70
C TYR A 238 -1.41 21.99 -2.53
N PRO A 239 -1.17 22.95 -1.63
CA PRO A 239 0.14 23.58 -1.49
C PRO A 239 1.25 22.63 -1.04
N ALA A 240 0.93 21.56 -0.32
CA ALA A 240 1.89 20.51 0.07
C ALA A 240 2.25 19.53 -1.05
N GLN A 241 1.59 19.60 -2.20
CA GLN A 241 1.88 18.69 -3.31
C GLN A 241 3.31 18.92 -3.86
N GLY A 242 4.13 17.88 -3.83
CA GLY A 242 5.53 17.93 -4.27
C GLY A 242 6.54 17.99 -3.12
N PHE A 243 6.07 18.10 -1.89
CA PHE A 243 6.88 17.86 -0.69
C PHE A 243 6.65 16.43 -0.22
N ASP A 244 7.71 15.80 0.28
CA ASP A 244 7.55 14.47 0.87
C ASP A 244 6.79 14.59 2.18
N THR A 245 5.70 13.87 2.26
CA THR A 245 5.10 13.52 3.54
C THR A 245 6.09 12.62 4.28
N GLU A 246 6.30 12.87 5.57
CA GLU A 246 7.11 11.98 6.45
C GLU A 246 6.46 10.59 6.62
N GLU A 247 5.72 10.11 5.64
CA GLU A 247 5.30 8.72 5.62
C GLU A 247 6.55 7.86 5.55
N ALA A 248 6.90 7.26 6.68
CA ALA A 248 7.96 6.28 6.76
C ALA A 248 7.76 5.29 5.60
N MET A 249 8.68 5.26 4.64
CA MET A 249 8.62 4.28 3.56
C MET A 249 8.58 2.90 4.20
N HIS A 250 7.41 2.29 4.22
CA HIS A 250 7.24 0.93 4.70
C HIS A 250 7.90 -0.01 3.70
N TYR A 251 9.14 -0.37 3.96
CA TYR A 251 9.82 -1.41 3.20
C TYR A 251 9.14 -2.75 3.48
N VAL A 252 8.44 -3.26 2.48
CA VAL A 252 7.80 -4.58 2.57
C VAL A 252 8.81 -5.63 2.12
N THR A 253 9.18 -6.52 3.04
CA THR A 253 10.02 -7.69 2.69
C THR A 253 9.13 -8.79 2.10
N PRO A 254 9.46 -9.32 0.89
CA PRO A 254 8.67 -10.39 0.30
C PRO A 254 8.86 -11.70 1.06
N ASP A 255 7.79 -12.48 1.25
CA ASP A 255 7.84 -13.83 1.81
C ASP A 255 8.29 -14.87 0.75
N LEU A 256 7.89 -14.66 -0.50
CA LEU A 256 8.22 -15.50 -1.64
C LEU A 256 8.87 -14.67 -2.74
N THR A 257 9.89 -15.21 -3.39
CA THR A 257 10.50 -14.62 -4.59
C THR A 257 10.45 -15.64 -5.72
N ILE A 258 9.89 -15.25 -6.87
CA ILE A 258 9.90 -16.04 -8.09
C ILE A 258 10.94 -15.45 -9.03
N VAL A 259 11.99 -16.23 -9.30
CA VAL A 259 13.08 -15.88 -10.21
C VAL A 259 12.85 -16.56 -11.54
N LYS A 260 12.95 -15.80 -12.64
CA LYS A 260 12.85 -16.31 -14.00
C LYS A 260 14.25 -16.67 -14.49
N PHE A 261 14.44 -17.93 -14.85
CA PHE A 261 15.58 -18.41 -15.64
C PHE A 261 15.19 -18.48 -17.12
N ALA A 262 16.15 -18.78 -17.99
CA ALA A 262 15.92 -18.85 -19.44
C ALA A 262 14.71 -19.74 -19.82
N ASP A 263 14.57 -20.91 -19.20
CA ASP A 263 13.56 -21.92 -19.55
C ASP A 263 12.62 -22.29 -18.39
N ARG A 264 12.84 -21.77 -17.17
CA ARG A 264 12.07 -22.17 -16.00
C ARG A 264 11.98 -21.07 -14.95
N PHE A 265 10.98 -21.17 -14.10
CA PHE A 265 10.85 -20.33 -12.90
C PHE A 265 11.27 -21.13 -11.68
N GLU A 266 11.95 -20.49 -10.75
CA GLU A 266 12.26 -21.07 -9.44
C GLU A 266 11.66 -20.20 -8.33
N ILE A 267 11.24 -20.87 -7.26
CA ILE A 267 10.60 -20.22 -6.11
C ILE A 267 11.57 -20.27 -4.94
N LEU A 268 11.85 -19.10 -4.39
CA LEU A 268 12.66 -18.94 -3.20
C LEU A 268 11.77 -18.49 -2.05
N LEU A 269 11.81 -19.23 -0.93
CA LEU A 269 11.18 -18.82 0.31
C LEU A 269 12.18 -17.96 1.10
N ASN A 270 11.74 -16.80 1.57
CA ASN A 270 12.57 -15.89 2.34
C ASN A 270 12.59 -16.32 3.83
N GLU A 271 13.36 -17.35 4.13
CA GLU A 271 13.53 -17.87 5.49
C GLU A 271 14.44 -17.00 6.38
N TYR A 272 15.13 -16.02 5.77
CA TYR A 272 16.10 -15.17 6.47
C TYR A 272 15.44 -13.92 7.09
N SER A 273 14.18 -13.71 6.87
CA SER A 273 13.44 -12.56 7.41
C SER A 273 13.18 -12.63 8.92
N TYR A 274 13.47 -13.77 9.56
CA TYR A 274 13.31 -13.97 11.00
C TYR A 274 14.46 -14.81 11.56
N PRO A 275 14.85 -14.59 12.83
CA PRO A 275 15.97 -15.31 13.45
C PRO A 275 15.65 -16.79 13.60
N GLN A 276 16.64 -17.65 13.33
CA GLN A 276 16.47 -19.10 13.50
C GLN A 276 16.57 -19.51 14.98
N ILE A 277 15.63 -20.36 15.39
CA ILE A 277 15.59 -20.88 16.75
C ILE A 277 16.60 -22.03 16.88
N ARG A 278 17.62 -21.87 17.72
CA ARG A 278 18.55 -22.91 18.14
C ARG A 278 18.29 -23.29 19.58
N ILE A 279 18.54 -24.55 19.91
CA ILE A 279 18.42 -25.03 21.27
C ILE A 279 19.80 -24.93 21.92
N ASN A 280 19.85 -24.29 23.08
CA ASN A 280 21.09 -24.17 23.87
C ASN A 280 21.58 -25.55 24.34
N LYS A 281 22.82 -25.87 23.91
CA LYS A 281 23.45 -27.14 24.20
C LYS A 281 23.71 -27.38 25.68
N TYR A 282 23.87 -26.32 26.46
CA TYR A 282 24.10 -26.42 27.91
C TYR A 282 22.88 -27.01 28.62
N TYR A 283 21.69 -26.49 28.37
CA TYR A 283 20.46 -26.98 28.97
C TYR A 283 20.09 -28.39 28.48
N LEU A 284 20.43 -28.74 27.23
CA LEU A 284 20.27 -30.11 26.74
C LEU A 284 21.17 -31.11 27.52
N LYS A 285 22.41 -30.72 27.86
CA LYS A 285 23.30 -31.53 28.69
C LYS A 285 22.76 -31.62 30.11
N LEU A 286 22.27 -30.52 30.68
CA LEU A 286 21.67 -30.48 32.01
C LEU A 286 20.47 -31.41 32.11
N LEU A 287 19.61 -31.45 31.10
CA LEU A 287 18.44 -32.32 31.03
C LEU A 287 18.82 -33.82 31.01
N ARG A 288 20.01 -34.15 30.51
CA ARG A 288 20.56 -35.54 30.46
C ARG A 288 21.35 -35.93 31.71
N SER A 289 21.74 -34.98 32.55
CA SER A 289 22.42 -35.21 33.83
C SER A 289 21.41 -35.48 34.94
N ASP A 290 21.90 -35.95 36.09
CA ASP A 290 21.07 -36.13 37.28
C ASP A 290 20.76 -34.77 37.92
N CYS A 291 19.67 -34.15 37.51
CA CYS A 291 19.12 -32.97 38.15
C CYS A 291 17.79 -33.30 38.82
N ASP A 292 17.32 -32.37 39.67
CA ASP A 292 16.05 -32.48 40.39
C ASP A 292 14.87 -32.72 39.44
N GLU A 293 13.87 -33.50 39.88
CA GLU A 293 12.70 -33.81 39.04
C GLU A 293 11.91 -32.59 38.64
N GLU A 294 11.84 -31.55 39.49
CA GLU A 294 11.20 -30.28 39.16
C GLU A 294 11.92 -29.57 37.99
N THR A 295 13.25 -29.54 38.05
CA THR A 295 14.09 -28.96 37.00
C THR A 295 13.95 -29.72 35.68
N LYS A 296 13.92 -31.07 35.74
CA LYS A 296 13.69 -31.91 34.54
C LYS A 296 12.32 -31.66 33.93
N SER A 297 11.28 -31.61 34.78
CA SER A 297 9.90 -31.32 34.33
C SER A 297 9.80 -29.96 33.69
N TYR A 298 10.38 -28.91 34.28
CA TYR A 298 10.39 -27.55 33.73
C TYR A 298 11.11 -27.48 32.37
N LEU A 299 12.35 -28.02 32.31
CA LEU A 299 13.15 -28.00 31.08
C LEU A 299 12.51 -28.84 29.97
N SER A 300 11.90 -29.99 30.30
CA SER A 300 11.19 -30.78 29.28
C SER A 300 9.97 -30.08 28.73
N GLY A 301 9.22 -29.33 29.57
CA GLY A 301 8.12 -28.50 29.14
C GLY A 301 8.57 -27.36 28.19
N LYS A 302 9.69 -26.70 28.54
CA LYS A 302 10.28 -25.65 27.72
C LYS A 302 10.85 -26.17 26.41
N LEU A 303 11.46 -27.35 26.40
CA LEU A 303 11.94 -28.03 25.19
C LEU A 303 10.79 -28.35 24.24
N LYS A 304 9.71 -28.92 24.78
CA LYS A 304 8.51 -29.23 24.00
C LYS A 304 7.92 -27.96 23.33
N GLN A 305 7.86 -26.86 24.06
CA GLN A 305 7.40 -25.57 23.51
C GLN A 305 8.25 -25.13 22.30
N ILE A 306 9.56 -25.28 22.37
CA ILE A 306 10.48 -24.94 21.26
C ILE A 306 10.24 -25.87 20.08
N GLU A 307 10.13 -27.16 20.29
CA GLU A 307 9.92 -28.14 19.21
C GLU A 307 8.58 -27.91 18.50
N GLU A 308 7.50 -27.66 19.24
CA GLU A 308 6.19 -27.31 18.70
C GLU A 308 6.27 -26.03 17.87
N THR A 309 6.91 -24.97 18.38
CA THR A 309 7.07 -23.71 17.66
C THR A 309 7.88 -23.90 16.36
N ARG A 310 8.98 -24.64 16.40
CA ARG A 310 9.77 -24.96 15.21
C ARG A 310 8.96 -25.74 14.18
N GLU A 311 8.16 -26.70 14.61
CA GLU A 311 7.28 -27.45 13.72
C GLU A 311 6.23 -26.54 13.06
N HIS A 312 5.65 -25.59 13.80
CA HIS A 312 4.69 -24.66 13.25
C HIS A 312 5.33 -23.71 12.22
N ILE A 313 6.54 -23.23 12.47
CA ILE A 313 7.30 -22.40 11.53
C ILE A 313 7.65 -23.22 10.27
N ALA A 314 8.08 -24.46 10.40
CA ALA A 314 8.36 -25.34 9.27
C ALA A 314 7.10 -25.62 8.44
N ARG A 315 5.96 -25.87 9.08
CA ARG A 315 4.66 -26.04 8.41
C ARG A 315 4.23 -24.77 7.66
N ARG A 316 4.47 -23.59 8.26
CA ARG A 316 4.23 -22.30 7.57
C ARG A 316 5.06 -22.23 6.30
N GLY A 317 6.36 -22.50 6.37
CA GLY A 317 7.25 -22.47 5.21
C GLY A 317 6.83 -23.45 4.11
N SER A 318 6.52 -24.70 4.47
CA SER A 318 6.05 -25.71 3.52
C SER A 318 4.73 -25.34 2.86
N THR A 319 3.79 -24.74 3.60
CA THR A 319 2.51 -24.29 3.06
C THR A 319 2.70 -23.13 2.08
N LEU A 320 3.55 -22.15 2.41
CA LEU A 320 3.87 -21.03 1.52
C LEU A 320 4.58 -21.50 0.24
N LEU A 321 5.51 -22.44 0.34
CA LEU A 321 6.20 -23.01 -0.82
C LEU A 321 5.23 -23.76 -1.73
N ALA A 322 4.36 -24.60 -1.16
CA ALA A 322 3.33 -25.32 -1.91
C ALA A 322 2.35 -24.34 -2.61
N LEU A 323 1.99 -23.25 -1.92
CA LEU A 323 1.17 -22.20 -2.49
C LEU A 323 1.86 -21.49 -3.65
N GLY A 324 3.15 -21.16 -3.51
CA GLY A 324 3.96 -20.57 -4.57
C GLY A 324 4.04 -21.49 -5.79
N GLN A 325 4.28 -22.79 -5.60
CA GLN A 325 4.30 -23.78 -6.67
C GLN A 325 2.95 -23.88 -7.39
N PHE A 326 1.86 -23.88 -6.63
CA PHE A 326 0.52 -23.88 -7.19
C PHE A 326 0.25 -22.60 -8.02
N LEU A 327 0.58 -21.43 -7.49
CA LEU A 327 0.45 -20.17 -8.22
C LEU A 327 1.27 -20.18 -9.51
N LEU A 328 2.52 -20.64 -9.44
CA LEU A 328 3.38 -20.73 -10.62
C LEU A 328 2.77 -21.62 -11.70
N SER A 329 2.24 -22.78 -11.34
CA SER A 329 1.62 -23.72 -12.29
C SER A 329 0.33 -23.21 -12.93
N ARG A 330 -0.45 -22.39 -12.18
CA ARG A 330 -1.75 -21.88 -12.66
C ARG A 330 -1.68 -20.52 -13.32
N GLN A 331 -0.69 -19.71 -12.95
CA GLN A 331 -0.50 -18.34 -13.42
C GLN A 331 0.77 -18.17 -14.27
N GLU A 332 1.20 -19.23 -14.97
CA GLU A 332 2.42 -19.21 -15.81
C GLU A 332 2.39 -18.07 -16.82
N ASP A 333 1.24 -17.84 -17.47
CA ASP A 333 1.05 -16.72 -18.40
C ASP A 333 1.28 -15.34 -17.77
N PHE A 334 0.86 -15.15 -16.51
CA PHE A 334 1.12 -13.92 -15.77
C PHE A 334 2.63 -13.69 -15.58
N PHE A 335 3.37 -14.72 -15.19
CA PHE A 335 4.82 -14.59 -14.99
C PHE A 335 5.58 -14.34 -16.29
N HIS A 336 5.04 -14.73 -17.44
CA HIS A 336 5.61 -14.46 -18.75
C HIS A 336 5.20 -13.11 -19.34
N LYS A 337 3.91 -12.73 -19.25
CA LYS A 337 3.29 -11.62 -20.00
C LYS A 337 2.87 -10.44 -19.11
N GLY A 338 2.89 -10.60 -17.78
CA GLY A 338 2.48 -9.59 -16.84
C GLY A 338 0.97 -9.57 -16.52
N GLU A 339 0.50 -8.46 -15.99
CA GLU A 339 -0.85 -8.29 -15.41
C GLU A 339 -1.99 -8.60 -16.39
N SER A 340 -1.80 -8.35 -17.69
CA SER A 340 -2.81 -8.59 -18.71
C SER A 340 -3.21 -10.06 -18.86
N ALA A 341 -2.32 -10.98 -18.48
CA ALA A 341 -2.51 -12.42 -18.61
C ALA A 341 -2.94 -13.10 -17.28
N LEU A 342 -3.37 -12.33 -16.29
CA LEU A 342 -3.81 -12.86 -15.00
C LEU A 342 -5.11 -13.65 -15.15
N ARG A 343 -5.06 -14.96 -14.82
CA ARG A 343 -6.24 -15.82 -14.80
C ARG A 343 -6.98 -15.75 -13.46
N PRO A 344 -8.31 -15.83 -13.43
CA PRO A 344 -9.05 -15.93 -12.17
C PRO A 344 -8.70 -17.23 -11.46
N LEU A 345 -8.55 -17.17 -10.15
CA LEU A 345 -8.20 -18.30 -9.32
C LEU A 345 -8.93 -18.21 -7.98
N LEU A 346 -9.55 -19.32 -7.56
CA LEU A 346 -10.25 -19.39 -6.29
C LEU A 346 -9.37 -20.02 -5.21
N MET A 347 -9.45 -19.49 -3.99
CA MET A 347 -8.76 -20.08 -2.83
C MET A 347 -9.12 -21.54 -2.59
N LYS A 348 -10.36 -21.93 -2.94
CA LYS A 348 -10.83 -23.30 -2.87
C LYS A 348 -10.07 -24.27 -3.79
N GLU A 349 -9.65 -23.81 -4.97
CA GLU A 349 -8.87 -24.62 -5.90
C GLU A 349 -7.44 -24.85 -5.37
N ALA A 350 -6.84 -23.80 -4.79
CA ALA A 350 -5.55 -23.90 -4.12
C ALA A 350 -5.63 -24.87 -2.93
N ALA A 351 -6.68 -24.75 -2.13
CA ALA A 351 -6.92 -25.63 -0.98
C ALA A 351 -7.05 -27.11 -1.38
N ALA A 352 -7.80 -27.38 -2.44
CA ALA A 352 -7.95 -28.74 -2.98
C ALA A 352 -6.65 -29.29 -3.55
N SER A 353 -5.86 -28.49 -4.25
CA SER A 353 -4.58 -28.92 -4.83
C SER A 353 -3.51 -29.22 -3.78
N ILE A 354 -3.43 -28.39 -2.72
CA ILE A 354 -2.43 -28.51 -1.64
C ILE A 354 -2.86 -29.54 -0.58
N GLY A 355 -4.17 -29.88 -0.55
CA GLY A 355 -4.71 -30.83 0.43
C GLY A 355 -4.96 -30.20 1.82
N VAL A 356 -5.27 -28.89 1.90
CA VAL A 356 -5.55 -28.16 3.12
C VAL A 356 -6.95 -27.53 3.07
N HIS A 357 -7.44 -27.05 4.22
CA HIS A 357 -8.71 -26.35 4.27
C HIS A 357 -8.57 -24.93 3.68
N GLU A 358 -9.64 -24.41 3.05
CA GLU A 358 -9.67 -23.06 2.44
C GLU A 358 -9.26 -21.97 3.44
N SER A 359 -9.68 -22.08 4.71
CA SER A 359 -9.29 -21.12 5.75
C SER A 359 -7.77 -21.11 6.02
N THR A 360 -7.06 -22.22 5.78
CA THR A 360 -5.60 -22.29 5.90
C THR A 360 -4.94 -21.48 4.78
N ILE A 361 -5.45 -21.60 3.54
CA ILE A 361 -4.97 -20.79 2.42
C ILE A 361 -5.25 -19.32 2.67
N SER A 362 -6.46 -18.95 3.12
CA SER A 362 -6.80 -17.56 3.42
C SER A 362 -5.86 -16.94 4.45
N ARG A 363 -5.48 -17.68 5.51
CA ARG A 363 -4.49 -17.23 6.51
C ARG A 363 -3.08 -17.17 5.93
N ALA A 364 -2.71 -18.12 5.09
CA ALA A 364 -1.39 -18.14 4.45
C ALA A 364 -1.18 -16.99 3.46
N VAL A 365 -2.25 -16.48 2.87
CA VAL A 365 -2.23 -15.38 1.88
C VAL A 365 -2.29 -14.00 2.52
N HIS A 366 -2.81 -13.91 3.77
CA HIS A 366 -3.02 -12.65 4.47
C HIS A 366 -1.68 -11.98 4.79
N ASP A 367 -1.54 -10.70 4.42
CA ASP A 367 -0.38 -9.82 4.64
C ASP A 367 0.97 -10.43 4.24
N LYS A 368 0.97 -11.24 3.18
CA LYS A 368 2.17 -11.83 2.60
C LYS A 368 2.36 -11.40 1.16
N TYR A 369 3.62 -11.26 0.77
CA TYR A 369 4.01 -10.67 -0.49
C TYR A 369 4.87 -11.62 -1.31
N LEU A 370 4.67 -11.56 -2.61
CA LEU A 370 5.42 -12.30 -3.63
C LEU A 370 6.14 -11.30 -4.53
N GLN A 371 7.45 -11.44 -4.65
CA GLN A 371 8.26 -10.68 -5.59
C GLN A 371 8.46 -11.48 -6.86
N CYS A 372 8.28 -10.85 -8.01
CA CYS A 372 8.58 -11.43 -9.32
C CYS A 372 9.22 -10.38 -10.24
N THR A 373 9.52 -10.73 -11.49
CA THR A 373 10.10 -9.81 -12.48
C THR A 373 9.25 -8.58 -12.78
N TRP A 374 7.94 -8.63 -12.53
CA TRP A 374 7.00 -7.53 -12.76
C TRP A 374 6.85 -6.59 -11.55
N GLY A 375 7.37 -6.98 -10.39
CA GLY A 375 7.28 -6.19 -9.15
C GLY A 375 6.87 -7.01 -7.94
N LEU A 376 6.47 -6.30 -6.89
CA LEU A 376 6.03 -6.85 -5.61
C LEU A 376 4.50 -6.88 -5.57
N TYR A 377 3.92 -8.06 -5.37
CA TYR A 377 2.47 -8.26 -5.30
C TYR A 377 2.07 -8.93 -4.00
N PRO A 378 0.98 -8.48 -3.34
CA PRO A 378 0.42 -9.24 -2.23
C PRO A 378 -0.11 -10.58 -2.74
N LEU A 379 0.06 -11.68 -1.98
CA LEU A 379 -0.41 -13.01 -2.41
C LEU A 379 -1.91 -13.06 -2.71
N ASN A 380 -2.70 -12.23 -2.00
CA ASN A 380 -4.14 -12.10 -2.26
C ASN A 380 -4.46 -11.55 -3.66
N TYR A 381 -3.50 -10.90 -4.32
CA TYR A 381 -3.63 -10.37 -5.67
C TYR A 381 -4.01 -11.45 -6.70
N PHE A 382 -3.48 -12.65 -6.54
CA PHE A 382 -3.67 -13.76 -7.48
C PHE A 382 -5.02 -14.45 -7.35
N PHE A 383 -5.73 -14.22 -6.24
CA PHE A 383 -7.03 -14.82 -5.99
C PHE A 383 -8.14 -13.82 -6.32
N SER A 384 -8.88 -14.08 -7.37
CA SER A 384 -9.99 -13.26 -7.81
C SER A 384 -11.12 -14.11 -8.38
N THR A 385 -12.36 -13.65 -8.17
CA THR A 385 -13.53 -14.25 -8.83
C THR A 385 -13.50 -13.91 -10.32
N GLY A 386 -13.74 -14.91 -11.15
CA GLY A 386 -13.82 -14.73 -12.61
C GLY A 386 -15.13 -14.09 -13.05
N VAL A 387 -15.06 -13.37 -14.17
CA VAL A 387 -16.22 -12.88 -14.92
C VAL A 387 -16.38 -13.74 -16.16
N ALA A 388 -17.62 -14.14 -16.49
CA ALA A 388 -17.90 -15.01 -17.63
C ALA A 388 -17.45 -14.35 -18.95
N ALA A 389 -16.73 -15.10 -19.80
CA ALA A 389 -16.37 -14.73 -21.15
C ALA A 389 -17.06 -15.67 -22.16
N LYS A 390 -17.06 -15.30 -23.45
CA LYS A 390 -17.79 -16.02 -24.51
C LYS A 390 -17.24 -17.44 -24.80
N ASP A 391 -15.96 -17.69 -24.52
CA ASP A 391 -15.27 -18.93 -24.88
C ASP A 391 -15.04 -19.87 -23.68
N GLU A 392 -15.98 -19.93 -22.73
CA GLU A 392 -15.88 -20.73 -21.49
C GLU A 392 -14.67 -20.36 -20.60
N GLU A 393 -13.82 -19.46 -21.01
CA GLU A 393 -12.73 -18.93 -20.17
C GLU A 393 -13.25 -17.84 -19.25
N THR A 394 -13.02 -17.98 -17.96
CA THR A 394 -13.34 -16.94 -16.98
C THR A 394 -12.20 -15.91 -16.99
N LEU A 395 -12.55 -14.63 -17.18
CA LEU A 395 -11.57 -13.54 -17.11
C LEU A 395 -11.53 -12.93 -15.71
N SER A 396 -10.35 -12.49 -15.30
CA SER A 396 -10.19 -11.77 -14.04
C SER A 396 -10.91 -10.41 -14.07
N VAL A 397 -11.52 -10.00 -12.97
CA VAL A 397 -12.12 -8.65 -12.81
C VAL A 397 -11.09 -7.56 -13.15
N ARG A 398 -9.81 -7.79 -12.88
CA ARG A 398 -8.71 -6.85 -13.17
C ARG A 398 -8.43 -6.73 -14.66
N THR A 399 -8.44 -7.84 -15.38
CA THR A 399 -8.31 -7.87 -16.85
C THR A 399 -9.46 -7.08 -17.48
N VAL A 400 -10.69 -7.25 -16.99
CA VAL A 400 -11.85 -6.47 -17.45
C VAL A 400 -11.68 -4.97 -17.17
N LYS A 401 -11.19 -4.59 -15.98
CA LYS A 401 -10.88 -3.19 -15.65
C LYS A 401 -9.77 -2.63 -16.52
N ALA A 402 -8.72 -3.39 -16.81
CA ALA A 402 -7.63 -2.97 -17.68
C ALA A 402 -8.13 -2.72 -19.12
N SER A 403 -8.92 -3.65 -19.69
CA SER A 403 -9.55 -3.47 -21.00
C SER A 403 -10.52 -2.27 -21.03
N LEU A 404 -11.29 -2.08 -19.97
CA LEU A 404 -12.17 -0.92 -19.85
C LEU A 404 -11.38 0.39 -19.81
N ARG A 405 -10.25 0.43 -19.12
CA ARG A 405 -9.37 1.59 -19.05
C ARG A 405 -8.77 1.91 -20.42
N SER A 406 -8.25 0.92 -21.14
CA SER A 406 -7.71 1.14 -22.49
C SER A 406 -8.77 1.68 -23.45
N LEU A 407 -10.02 1.15 -23.41
CA LEU A 407 -11.12 1.64 -24.23
C LEU A 407 -11.52 3.10 -23.91
N ILE A 408 -11.35 3.53 -22.66
CA ILE A 408 -11.62 4.91 -22.23
C ILE A 408 -10.45 5.83 -22.60
N ASP A 409 -9.21 5.35 -22.49
CA ASP A 409 -8.02 6.13 -22.85
C ASP A 409 -7.94 6.39 -24.37
N GLU A 410 -8.48 5.48 -25.18
CA GLU A 410 -8.60 5.58 -26.64
C GLU A 410 -9.84 6.36 -27.11
N GLU A 411 -10.71 6.83 -26.19
CA GLU A 411 -11.93 7.55 -26.58
C GLU A 411 -11.67 9.00 -27.04
N ASP A 412 -12.51 9.49 -27.98
CA ASP A 412 -12.54 10.93 -28.28
C ASP A 412 -13.16 11.70 -27.11
N ARG A 413 -12.33 12.50 -26.43
CA ARG A 413 -12.75 13.32 -25.28
C ARG A 413 -13.83 14.35 -25.60
N ARG A 414 -14.06 14.69 -26.86
CA ARG A 414 -15.18 15.56 -27.30
C ARG A 414 -16.51 14.80 -27.31
N HIS A 415 -16.45 13.50 -27.64
CA HIS A 415 -17.59 12.62 -27.76
C HIS A 415 -17.39 11.33 -26.94
N PRO A 416 -17.33 11.42 -25.59
CA PRO A 416 -17.05 10.27 -24.74
C PRO A 416 -18.10 9.18 -24.92
N ARG A 417 -17.65 7.93 -24.89
CA ARG A 417 -18.50 6.75 -25.05
C ARG A 417 -19.41 6.55 -23.84
N SER A 418 -20.68 6.22 -24.08
CA SER A 418 -21.60 5.87 -22.99
C SER A 418 -21.25 4.52 -22.36
N ASP A 419 -21.66 4.28 -21.10
CA ASP A 419 -21.45 2.99 -20.42
C ASP A 419 -22.07 1.82 -21.20
N GLN A 420 -23.15 2.06 -21.97
CA GLN A 420 -23.74 1.06 -22.89
C GLN A 420 -22.79 0.76 -24.06
N LYS A 421 -22.23 1.79 -24.69
CA LYS A 421 -21.30 1.61 -25.81
C LYS A 421 -20.00 0.94 -25.39
N LEU A 422 -19.53 1.23 -24.17
CA LEU A 422 -18.38 0.52 -23.57
C LEU A 422 -18.71 -0.94 -23.31
N CYS A 423 -19.94 -1.25 -22.86
CA CYS A 423 -20.42 -2.62 -22.69
C CYS A 423 -20.43 -3.39 -24.02
N ASP A 424 -20.93 -2.77 -25.08
CA ASP A 424 -21.00 -3.37 -26.42
C ASP A 424 -19.60 -3.64 -26.99
N LEU A 425 -18.64 -2.71 -26.81
CA LEU A 425 -17.24 -2.90 -27.23
C LEU A 425 -16.52 -4.00 -26.43
N LEU A 426 -16.77 -4.09 -25.11
CA LEU A 426 -16.25 -5.20 -24.32
C LEU A 426 -16.83 -6.54 -24.76
N GLN A 427 -18.12 -6.56 -25.16
CA GLN A 427 -18.75 -7.74 -25.69
C GLN A 427 -18.16 -8.17 -27.04
N GLU A 428 -17.75 -7.22 -27.91
CA GLU A 428 -17.01 -7.48 -29.15
C GLU A 428 -15.64 -8.11 -28.86
N GLN A 429 -14.99 -7.73 -27.76
CA GLN A 429 -13.75 -8.35 -27.27
C GLN A 429 -13.96 -9.69 -26.56
N GLY A 430 -15.19 -10.21 -26.53
CA GLY A 430 -15.51 -11.49 -25.89
C GLY A 430 -15.84 -11.40 -24.39
N ILE A 431 -15.86 -10.22 -23.81
CA ILE A 431 -16.08 -9.99 -22.37
C ILE A 431 -17.57 -9.72 -22.12
N ILE A 432 -18.27 -10.62 -21.43
CA ILE A 432 -19.71 -10.48 -21.16
C ILE A 432 -19.91 -9.80 -19.81
N VAL A 433 -20.19 -8.51 -19.83
CA VAL A 433 -20.47 -7.70 -18.64
C VAL A 433 -21.77 -6.91 -18.77
N SER A 434 -22.45 -6.65 -17.68
CA SER A 434 -23.64 -5.79 -17.71
C SER A 434 -23.26 -4.32 -17.68
N ARG A 435 -24.13 -3.44 -18.23
CA ARG A 435 -23.96 -1.98 -18.14
C ARG A 435 -23.76 -1.51 -16.68
N ARG A 436 -24.47 -2.13 -15.72
CA ARG A 436 -24.31 -1.80 -14.29
C ARG A 436 -22.92 -2.15 -13.78
N THR A 437 -22.38 -3.28 -14.21
CA THR A 437 -21.02 -3.71 -13.85
C THR A 437 -19.97 -2.79 -14.44
N VAL A 438 -20.15 -2.35 -15.70
CA VAL A 438 -19.25 -1.37 -16.35
C VAL A 438 -19.26 -0.04 -15.58
N ALA A 439 -20.43 0.49 -15.22
CA ALA A 439 -20.55 1.70 -14.44
C ALA A 439 -19.86 1.57 -13.06
N LYS A 440 -20.08 0.44 -12.36
CA LYS A 440 -19.44 0.15 -11.08
C LYS A 440 -17.93 0.10 -11.20
N TYR A 441 -17.38 -0.62 -12.18
CA TYR A 441 -15.92 -0.72 -12.38
C TYR A 441 -15.30 0.62 -12.76
N ARG A 442 -15.97 1.43 -13.59
CA ARG A 442 -15.54 2.78 -13.92
C ARG A 442 -15.44 3.66 -12.68
N GLU A 443 -16.47 3.64 -11.81
CA GLU A 443 -16.50 4.38 -10.56
C GLU A 443 -15.42 3.92 -9.58
N GLU A 444 -15.21 2.61 -9.45
CA GLU A 444 -14.13 2.03 -8.62
C GLU A 444 -12.72 2.43 -9.11
N MET A 445 -12.57 2.71 -10.40
CA MET A 445 -11.32 3.23 -10.98
C MET A 445 -11.19 4.76 -10.88
N GLY A 446 -12.16 5.46 -10.27
CA GLY A 446 -12.16 6.92 -10.17
C GLY A 446 -12.44 7.65 -11.49
N ILE A 447 -12.95 6.95 -12.51
CA ILE A 447 -13.22 7.53 -13.83
C ILE A 447 -14.64 8.11 -13.84
N GLY A 448 -14.75 9.38 -14.19
CA GLY A 448 -16.00 10.12 -14.20
C GLY A 448 -17.01 9.61 -15.24
N SER A 449 -18.28 10.01 -15.09
CA SER A 449 -19.35 9.72 -16.05
C SER A 449 -19.08 10.35 -17.43
N THR A 450 -19.81 9.95 -18.45
CA THR A 450 -19.73 10.52 -19.82
C THR A 450 -19.76 12.06 -19.83
N ARG A 451 -20.55 12.68 -18.92
CA ARG A 451 -20.63 14.14 -18.81
C ARG A 451 -19.40 14.76 -18.19
N GLU A 452 -18.80 14.09 -17.22
CA GLU A 452 -17.60 14.56 -16.51
C GLU A 452 -16.35 14.42 -17.38
N ARG A 453 -16.29 13.36 -18.20
CA ARG A 453 -15.18 13.13 -19.15
C ARG A 453 -15.21 14.04 -20.37
N LYS A 454 -16.37 14.64 -20.70
CA LYS A 454 -16.52 15.47 -21.89
C LYS A 454 -15.65 16.73 -21.80
N VAL A 455 -14.81 16.94 -22.80
CA VAL A 455 -14.06 18.18 -22.99
C VAL A 455 -14.89 19.15 -23.87
N TRP A 456 -15.18 20.31 -23.32
CA TRP A 456 -15.84 21.39 -24.01
C TRP A 456 -14.78 22.20 -24.75
N ALA A 457 -14.89 22.23 -26.08
CA ALA A 457 -13.98 23.00 -26.95
C ALA A 457 -14.34 24.49 -26.99
#